data_d90404580e30173d191ca250230d2d6e
#
_entry.id   d90404580e30173d191ca250230d2d6e
#
_cell.length_a   1.000
_cell.length_b   1.000
_cell.length_c   1.000
_cell.angle_alpha   90.00
_cell.angle_beta   90.00
_cell.angle_gamma   90.00
#
_symmetry.space_group_name_H-M   'P 1'
#
loop_
_entity.id
_entity.type
_entity.pdbx_description
1 polymer ?
#
loop_
_entity_poly.entity_id
_entity_poly.type
_entity_poly.pdbx_seq_one_letter_code
_entity_poly.pdbx_strand_id
1 'polypeptide(L)'
;VYAPIEKHFLAKLPDGEDAIITDVSKVVQTLNSLCIEMDTRYDLLKKAGCRNVKEYNAKFIERRLNPEKGHHFMPYIVIIIDEFGDLIMTAGKEVELPICRIAQLARAVGIHAIIATQRPTTNIITGTIKANFPARVAFRVAAMMDSRTILDRSGAQQLIGKGDMLYLRGNDPVR
;
A
#
# COMPACT_ATOMS: atom_id res chain seq x y z
N VAL A 1 2.43 19.36 -1.71
CA VAL A 1 3.63 18.70 -2.26
C VAL A 1 3.29 17.97 -3.56
N TYR A 2 2.16 17.25 -3.63
CA TYR A 2 1.82 16.40 -4.79
C TYR A 2 0.99 17.07 -5.88
N ALA A 3 0.51 18.31 -5.70
CA ALA A 3 -0.29 19.03 -6.69
C ALA A 3 0.32 19.08 -8.12
N PRO A 4 1.65 19.23 -8.30
CA PRO A 4 2.24 19.28 -9.64
C PRO A 4 2.10 17.97 -10.44
N ILE A 5 1.97 16.82 -9.77
CA ILE A 5 1.86 15.51 -10.42
C ILE A 5 0.42 15.02 -10.58
N GLU A 6 -0.55 15.79 -10.09
CA GLU A 6 -1.96 15.41 -10.05
C GLU A 6 -2.53 14.99 -11.42
N LYS A 7 -2.21 15.74 -12.46
CA LYS A 7 -2.79 15.52 -13.80
C LYS A 7 -2.38 14.21 -14.46
N HIS A 8 -1.21 13.66 -14.11
CA HIS A 8 -0.63 12.53 -14.82
C HIS A 8 -0.45 11.27 -13.98
N PHE A 9 -0.27 11.42 -12.67
CA PHE A 9 0.16 10.32 -11.81
C PHE A 9 -0.81 9.98 -10.67
N LEU A 10 -1.69 10.91 -10.29
CA LEU A 10 -2.64 10.64 -9.22
C LEU A 10 -3.95 10.07 -9.77
N ALA A 11 -4.32 8.88 -9.29
CA ALA A 11 -5.62 8.29 -9.57
C ALA A 11 -6.71 8.97 -8.74
N LYS A 12 -7.89 9.12 -9.33
CA LYS A 12 -9.09 9.66 -8.68
C LYS A 12 -10.23 8.66 -8.77
N LEU A 13 -11.15 8.71 -7.81
CA LEU A 13 -12.45 8.07 -7.98
C LEU A 13 -13.21 8.76 -9.12
N PRO A 14 -14.08 8.04 -9.86
CA PRO A 14 -14.82 8.62 -10.99
C PRO A 14 -15.57 9.89 -10.64
N ASP A 15 -16.13 9.96 -9.42
CA ASP A 15 -16.90 11.11 -8.91
C ASP A 15 -16.06 11.98 -7.96
N GLY A 16 -14.76 11.77 -7.87
CA GLY A 16 -13.86 12.46 -6.95
C GLY A 16 -13.31 13.76 -7.55
N GLU A 17 -13.48 14.89 -6.84
CA GLU A 17 -12.89 16.17 -7.23
C GLU A 17 -11.40 16.22 -6.92
N ASP A 18 -11.00 15.66 -5.77
CA ASP A 18 -9.62 15.71 -5.26
C ASP A 18 -8.89 14.38 -5.44
N ALA A 19 -7.62 14.44 -5.83
CA ALA A 19 -6.74 13.28 -5.90
C ALA A 19 -6.10 12.93 -4.54
N ILE A 20 -6.04 13.90 -3.63
CA ILE A 20 -5.56 13.73 -2.26
C ILE A 20 -6.78 13.67 -1.35
N ILE A 21 -6.99 12.52 -0.73
CA ILE A 21 -8.18 12.23 0.06
C ILE A 21 -7.88 12.50 1.53
N THR A 22 -8.66 13.39 2.14
CA THR A 22 -8.57 13.75 3.56
C THR A 22 -9.80 13.29 4.37
N ASP A 23 -10.90 13.00 3.70
CA ASP A 23 -12.12 12.50 4.32
C ASP A 23 -12.06 10.98 4.50
N VAL A 24 -12.28 10.51 5.73
CA VAL A 24 -12.19 9.08 6.09
C VAL A 24 -13.20 8.22 5.34
N SER A 25 -14.41 8.72 5.09
CA SER A 25 -15.43 7.98 4.34
C SER A 25 -15.00 7.76 2.89
N LYS A 26 -14.39 8.75 2.27
CA LYS A 26 -13.81 8.65 0.92
C LYS A 26 -12.59 7.73 0.90
N VAL A 27 -11.79 7.69 1.97
CA VAL A 27 -10.68 6.72 2.10
C VAL A 27 -11.21 5.29 2.08
N VAL A 28 -12.25 4.98 2.87
CA VAL A 28 -12.88 3.66 2.90
C VAL A 28 -13.41 3.28 1.51
N GLN A 29 -14.11 4.20 0.84
CA GLN A 29 -14.61 3.97 -0.53
C GLN A 29 -13.45 3.69 -1.50
N THR A 30 -12.36 4.45 -1.42
CA THR A 30 -11.19 4.26 -2.28
C THR A 30 -10.54 2.91 -2.05
N LEU A 31 -10.36 2.49 -0.80
CA LEU A 31 -9.80 1.18 -0.48
C LEU A 31 -10.67 0.03 -0.98
N ASN A 32 -12.00 0.16 -0.85
CA ASN A 32 -12.94 -0.83 -1.38
C ASN A 32 -12.91 -0.87 -2.91
N SER A 33 -12.83 0.29 -3.57
CA SER A 33 -12.68 0.36 -5.03
C SER A 33 -11.37 -0.29 -5.50
N LEU A 34 -10.28 -0.13 -4.75
CA LEU A 34 -9.01 -0.78 -5.05
C LEU A 34 -9.07 -2.31 -4.86
N CYS A 35 -9.87 -2.80 -3.91
CA CYS A 35 -10.15 -4.23 -3.78
C CYS A 35 -10.91 -4.76 -5.00
N ILE A 36 -11.90 -4.02 -5.52
CA ILE A 36 -12.63 -4.37 -6.74
C ILE A 36 -11.69 -4.35 -7.95
N GLU A 37 -10.87 -3.32 -8.08
CA GLU A 37 -9.85 -3.22 -9.14
C GLU A 37 -8.88 -4.41 -9.09
N MET A 38 -8.43 -4.79 -7.90
CA MET A 38 -7.60 -5.97 -7.69
C MET A 38 -8.26 -7.24 -8.22
N ASP A 39 -9.52 -7.47 -7.88
CA ASP A 39 -10.27 -8.64 -8.33
C ASP A 39 -10.46 -8.62 -9.86
N THR A 40 -10.80 -7.46 -10.43
CA THR A 40 -10.92 -7.26 -11.89
C THR A 40 -9.61 -7.59 -12.60
N ARG A 41 -8.49 -7.14 -12.05
CA ARG A 41 -7.15 -7.44 -12.61
C ARG A 41 -6.84 -8.94 -12.55
N TYR A 42 -7.20 -9.62 -11.46
CA TYR A 42 -7.05 -11.07 -11.36
C TYR A 42 -7.84 -11.81 -12.43
N ASP A 43 -9.08 -11.38 -12.71
CA ASP A 43 -9.90 -11.97 -13.77
C ASP A 43 -9.26 -11.77 -15.16
N LEU A 44 -8.70 -10.61 -15.42
CA LEU A 44 -7.99 -10.34 -16.67
C LEU A 44 -6.69 -11.15 -16.78
N LEU A 45 -5.92 -11.30 -15.69
CA LEU A 45 -4.75 -12.18 -15.66
C LEU A 45 -5.14 -13.63 -15.99
N LYS A 46 -6.22 -14.12 -15.38
CA LYS A 46 -6.74 -15.48 -15.62
C LYS A 46 -7.14 -15.68 -17.08
N LYS A 47 -7.91 -14.73 -17.65
CA LYS A 47 -8.32 -14.76 -19.07
C LYS A 47 -7.12 -14.73 -20.04
N ALA A 48 -6.06 -14.01 -19.66
CA ALA A 48 -4.84 -13.90 -20.45
C ALA A 48 -3.87 -15.08 -20.27
N GLY A 49 -4.09 -15.94 -19.27
CA GLY A 49 -3.17 -17.00 -18.88
C GLY A 49 -1.84 -16.49 -18.34
N CYS A 50 -1.87 -15.37 -17.62
CA CYS A 50 -0.69 -14.71 -17.04
C CYS A 50 -0.68 -14.83 -15.53
N ARG A 51 0.50 -14.90 -14.91
CA ARG A 51 0.67 -15.03 -13.45
C ARG A 51 0.81 -13.69 -12.73
N ASN A 52 1.17 -12.64 -13.43
CA ASN A 52 1.40 -11.33 -12.84
C ASN A 52 1.24 -10.21 -13.89
N VAL A 53 1.12 -8.97 -13.39
CA VAL A 53 0.94 -7.77 -14.22
C VAL A 53 2.08 -7.53 -15.20
N LYS A 54 3.32 -7.89 -14.84
CA LYS A 54 4.48 -7.70 -15.73
C LYS A 54 4.37 -8.57 -16.99
N GLU A 55 4.04 -9.85 -16.79
CA GLU A 55 3.81 -10.81 -17.89
C GLU A 55 2.61 -10.40 -18.74
N TYR A 56 1.53 -9.96 -18.10
CA TYR A 56 0.33 -9.49 -18.77
C TYR A 56 0.60 -8.25 -19.63
N ASN A 57 1.26 -7.24 -19.07
CA ASN A 57 1.57 -6.01 -19.78
C ASN A 57 2.51 -6.24 -20.97
N ALA A 58 3.50 -7.14 -20.83
CA ALA A 58 4.35 -7.54 -21.94
C ALA A 58 3.52 -8.14 -23.09
N LYS A 59 2.60 -9.07 -22.76
CA LYS A 59 1.69 -9.70 -23.72
C LYS A 59 0.74 -8.71 -24.37
N PHE A 60 0.29 -7.69 -23.64
CA PHE A 60 -0.55 -6.62 -24.16
C PHE A 60 0.22 -5.72 -25.13
N ILE A 61 1.43 -5.31 -24.78
CA ILE A 61 2.32 -4.50 -25.65
C ILE A 61 2.65 -5.23 -26.95
N GLU A 62 2.86 -6.53 -26.88
CA GLU A 62 3.05 -7.41 -28.05
C GLU A 62 1.78 -7.62 -28.90
N ARG A 63 0.67 -6.95 -28.58
CA ARG A 63 -0.64 -7.06 -29.24
C ARG A 63 -1.22 -8.49 -29.26
N ARG A 64 -0.91 -9.28 -28.25
CA ARG A 64 -1.40 -10.66 -28.09
C ARG A 64 -2.68 -10.76 -27.26
N LEU A 65 -3.19 -9.63 -26.78
CA LEU A 65 -4.45 -9.53 -26.01
C LEU A 65 -5.40 -8.59 -26.77
N ASN A 66 -6.66 -9.03 -26.94
CA ASN A 66 -7.66 -8.25 -27.66
C ASN A 66 -8.33 -7.20 -26.75
N PRO A 67 -8.22 -5.89 -27.05
CA PRO A 67 -8.89 -4.84 -26.28
C PRO A 67 -10.42 -4.95 -26.28
N GLU A 68 -11.04 -5.48 -27.35
CA GLU A 68 -12.49 -5.67 -27.42
C GLU A 68 -13.01 -6.68 -26.38
N LYS A 69 -12.13 -7.54 -25.86
CA LYS A 69 -12.42 -8.46 -24.76
C LYS A 69 -12.14 -7.86 -23.37
N GLY A 70 -11.98 -6.54 -23.30
CA GLY A 70 -11.74 -5.79 -22.07
C GLY A 70 -10.28 -5.76 -21.64
N HIS A 71 -9.34 -6.29 -22.43
CA HIS A 71 -7.93 -6.20 -22.10
C HIS A 71 -7.39 -4.79 -22.33
N HIS A 72 -6.63 -4.28 -21.36
CA HIS A 72 -5.98 -2.97 -21.41
C HIS A 72 -4.65 -3.04 -20.65
N PHE A 73 -3.78 -2.07 -20.89
CA PHE A 73 -2.54 -1.95 -20.12
C PHE A 73 -2.85 -1.68 -18.65
N MET A 74 -2.25 -2.42 -17.74
CA MET A 74 -2.43 -2.27 -16.30
C MET A 74 -1.27 -1.46 -15.70
N PRO A 75 -1.43 -0.17 -15.42
CA PRO A 75 -0.40 0.59 -14.70
C PRO A 75 -0.24 0.07 -13.28
N TYR A 76 0.96 0.21 -12.72
CA TYR A 76 1.15 -0.02 -11.29
C TYR A 76 0.41 1.05 -10.49
N ILE A 77 -0.21 0.64 -9.39
CA ILE A 77 -0.88 1.54 -8.45
C ILE A 77 -0.11 1.51 -7.13
N VAL A 78 0.23 2.67 -6.60
CA VAL A 78 0.87 2.81 -5.29
C VAL A 78 -0.07 3.60 -4.38
N ILE A 79 -0.50 2.96 -3.31
CA ILE A 79 -1.28 3.57 -2.24
C ILE A 79 -0.29 4.17 -1.24
N ILE A 80 -0.45 5.44 -0.91
CA ILE A 80 0.36 6.12 0.11
C ILE A 80 -0.56 6.64 1.19
N ILE A 81 -0.37 6.19 2.42
CA ILE A 81 -1.10 6.64 3.60
C ILE A 81 -0.09 7.32 4.53
N ASP A 82 -0.23 8.62 4.71
CA ASP A 82 0.70 9.47 5.46
C ASP A 82 0.58 9.28 6.98
N GLU A 83 -0.65 9.19 7.52
CA GLU A 83 -0.90 8.91 8.94
C GLU A 83 -1.98 7.84 9.10
N PHE A 84 -1.53 6.60 9.19
CA PHE A 84 -2.41 5.45 9.34
C PHE A 84 -3.11 5.41 10.72
N GLY A 85 -2.45 5.97 11.72
CA GLY A 85 -3.00 6.01 13.08
C GLY A 85 -4.33 6.74 13.15
N ASP A 86 -4.46 7.87 12.46
CA ASP A 86 -5.71 8.64 12.45
C ASP A 86 -6.85 7.87 11.77
N LEU A 87 -6.55 7.14 10.70
CA LEU A 87 -7.54 6.31 10.01
C LEU A 87 -8.01 5.14 10.88
N ILE A 88 -7.09 4.43 11.53
CA ILE A 88 -7.43 3.31 12.41
C ILE A 88 -8.23 3.78 13.63
N MET A 89 -7.87 4.90 14.21
CA MET A 89 -8.60 5.46 15.37
C MET A 89 -10.03 5.90 15.01
N THR A 90 -10.25 6.30 13.75
CA THR A 90 -11.56 6.82 13.31
C THR A 90 -12.44 5.72 12.71
N ALA A 91 -11.91 4.87 11.83
CA ALA A 91 -12.67 3.88 11.07
C ALA A 91 -12.29 2.40 11.39
N GLY A 92 -11.24 2.18 12.17
CA GLY A 92 -10.89 0.85 12.67
C GLY A 92 -10.82 -0.22 11.59
N LYS A 93 -11.66 -1.24 11.74
CA LYS A 93 -11.68 -2.40 10.84
C LYS A 93 -12.11 -2.09 9.41
N GLU A 94 -12.86 -1.01 9.19
CA GLU A 94 -13.30 -0.62 7.84
C GLU A 94 -12.12 -0.21 6.96
N VAL A 95 -11.03 0.25 7.56
CA VAL A 95 -9.76 0.55 6.89
C VAL A 95 -8.79 -0.62 6.97
N GLU A 96 -8.69 -1.28 8.13
CA GLU A 96 -7.73 -2.37 8.34
C GLU A 96 -7.98 -3.55 7.39
N LEU A 97 -9.23 -3.98 7.24
CA LEU A 97 -9.55 -5.16 6.43
C LEU A 97 -9.18 -4.99 4.94
N PRO A 98 -9.59 -3.94 4.22
CA PRO A 98 -9.22 -3.77 2.83
C PRO A 98 -7.71 -3.56 2.66
N ILE A 99 -7.04 -2.85 3.56
CA ILE A 99 -5.57 -2.67 3.52
C ILE A 99 -4.86 -4.02 3.66
N CYS A 100 -5.25 -4.85 4.62
CA CYS A 100 -4.66 -6.17 4.80
C CYS A 100 -4.92 -7.07 3.58
N ARG A 101 -6.13 -7.03 2.99
CA ARG A 101 -6.46 -7.79 1.79
C ARG A 101 -5.59 -7.39 0.61
N ILE A 102 -5.40 -6.09 0.39
CA ILE A 102 -4.52 -5.55 -0.66
C ILE A 102 -3.07 -5.99 -0.40
N ALA A 103 -2.57 -5.84 0.83
CA ALA A 103 -1.20 -6.23 1.17
C ALA A 103 -0.92 -7.73 0.95
N GLN A 104 -1.91 -8.58 1.20
CA GLN A 104 -1.79 -10.03 0.99
C GLN A 104 -1.81 -10.45 -0.48
N LEU A 105 -2.69 -9.84 -1.26
CA LEU A 105 -3.06 -10.38 -2.57
C LEU A 105 -2.63 -9.51 -3.75
N ALA A 106 -2.49 -8.20 -3.59
CA ALA A 106 -2.42 -7.30 -4.72
C ALA A 106 -1.05 -7.22 -5.43
N ARG A 107 0.00 -7.85 -4.88
CA ARG A 107 1.35 -7.83 -5.46
C ARG A 107 1.38 -8.32 -6.91
N ALA A 108 0.71 -9.43 -7.20
CA ALA A 108 0.70 -10.02 -8.53
C ALA A 108 0.00 -9.14 -9.57
N VAL A 109 -0.96 -8.35 -9.15
CA VAL A 109 -1.73 -7.42 -9.99
C VAL A 109 -1.18 -5.99 -10.00
N GLY A 110 -0.03 -5.76 -9.37
CA GLY A 110 0.70 -4.49 -9.44
C GLY A 110 0.13 -3.38 -8.57
N ILE A 111 -0.54 -3.71 -7.46
CA ILE A 111 -0.99 -2.74 -6.47
C ILE A 111 -0.11 -2.88 -5.22
N HIS A 112 0.49 -1.78 -4.79
CA HIS A 112 1.41 -1.71 -3.66
C HIS A 112 0.94 -0.67 -2.66
N ALA A 113 1.29 -0.84 -1.38
CA ALA A 113 0.92 0.08 -0.33
C ALA A 113 2.15 0.51 0.48
N ILE A 114 2.23 1.80 0.77
CA ILE A 114 3.17 2.43 1.69
C ILE A 114 2.32 3.05 2.80
N ILE A 115 2.48 2.56 4.02
CA ILE A 115 1.76 3.08 5.18
C ILE A 115 2.76 3.71 6.14
N ALA A 116 2.50 4.95 6.54
CA ALA A 116 3.27 5.65 7.54
C ALA A 116 2.41 6.01 8.75
N THR A 117 3.04 6.16 9.89
CA THR A 117 2.41 6.67 11.10
C THR A 117 3.46 7.34 11.99
N GLN A 118 3.08 8.43 12.63
CA GLN A 118 3.86 9.09 13.67
C GLN A 118 3.57 8.52 15.07
N ARG A 119 2.62 7.57 15.17
CA ARG A 119 2.18 6.95 16.42
C ARG A 119 2.44 5.44 16.41
N PRO A 120 3.68 5.00 16.67
CA PRO A 120 4.05 3.59 16.63
C PRO A 120 3.57 2.82 17.86
N THR A 121 2.26 2.75 18.07
CA THR A 121 1.65 2.02 19.16
C THR A 121 1.14 0.65 18.73
N THR A 122 1.01 -0.29 19.65
CA THR A 122 0.52 -1.65 19.37
C THR A 122 -0.94 -1.68 18.89
N ASN A 123 -1.73 -0.64 19.20
CA ASN A 123 -3.11 -0.49 18.73
C ASN A 123 -3.18 -0.08 17.25
N ILE A 124 -2.13 0.53 16.71
CA ILE A 124 -2.03 0.98 15.31
C ILE A 124 -1.22 -0.03 14.51
N ILE A 125 -0.04 -0.40 14.99
CA ILE A 125 0.82 -1.40 14.39
C ILE A 125 0.51 -2.76 15.01
N THR A 126 -0.65 -3.30 14.67
CA THR A 126 -1.13 -4.58 15.17
C THR A 126 -0.34 -5.77 14.62
N GLY A 127 -0.49 -6.94 15.26
CA GLY A 127 0.08 -8.18 14.73
C GLY A 127 -0.39 -8.50 13.31
N THR A 128 -1.66 -8.19 12.99
CA THR A 128 -2.24 -8.37 11.67
C THR A 128 -1.56 -7.47 10.63
N ILE A 129 -1.35 -6.20 10.96
CA ILE A 129 -0.61 -5.26 10.09
C ILE A 129 0.82 -5.74 9.87
N LYS A 130 1.54 -6.13 10.94
CA LYS A 130 2.92 -6.61 10.83
C LYS A 130 3.05 -7.88 10.00
N ALA A 131 2.08 -8.79 10.09
CA ALA A 131 2.05 -10.02 9.30
C ALA A 131 1.92 -9.75 7.79
N ASN A 132 1.21 -8.70 7.41
CA ASN A 132 0.94 -8.34 6.02
C ASN A 132 1.93 -7.33 5.43
N PHE A 133 2.69 -6.64 6.29
CA PHE A 133 3.74 -5.69 5.91
C PHE A 133 5.11 -6.16 6.39
N PRO A 134 5.74 -7.11 5.70
CA PRO A 134 7.03 -7.67 6.11
C PRO A 134 8.20 -6.71 5.91
N ALA A 135 8.08 -5.74 5.01
CA ALA A 135 9.06 -4.68 4.83
C ALA A 135 8.68 -3.50 5.74
N ARG A 136 9.57 -3.14 6.66
CA ARG A 136 9.33 -2.10 7.65
C ARG A 136 10.52 -1.15 7.77
N VAL A 137 10.22 0.13 7.92
CA VAL A 137 11.21 1.19 8.11
C VAL A 137 10.89 1.90 9.41
N ALA A 138 11.89 2.11 10.24
CA ALA A 138 11.80 2.97 11.40
C ALA A 138 12.83 4.09 11.29
N PHE A 139 12.37 5.32 11.30
CA PHE A 139 13.19 6.49 11.57
C PHE A 139 13.46 6.59 13.06
N ARG A 140 14.24 7.60 13.49
CA ARG A 140 14.51 7.83 14.89
C ARG A 140 13.20 7.94 15.69
N VAL A 141 13.11 7.16 16.76
CA VAL A 141 12.01 7.17 17.73
C VAL A 141 12.51 7.62 19.11
N ALA A 142 11.61 8.04 19.97
CA ALA A 142 11.97 8.52 21.31
C ALA A 142 12.27 7.35 22.29
N ALA A 143 11.50 6.27 22.20
CA ALA A 143 11.58 5.15 23.13
C ALA A 143 11.99 3.85 22.43
N MET A 144 12.68 2.99 23.18
CA MET A 144 13.02 1.64 22.74
C MET A 144 11.78 0.80 22.43
N MET A 145 10.68 1.02 23.13
CA MET A 145 9.41 0.32 22.91
C MET A 145 8.84 0.61 21.52
N ASP A 146 8.96 1.85 21.04
CA ASP A 146 8.50 2.24 19.71
C ASP A 146 9.29 1.49 18.63
N SER A 147 10.61 1.37 18.81
CA SER A 147 11.45 0.56 17.92
C SER A 147 11.00 -0.90 17.88
N ARG A 148 10.72 -1.48 19.04
CA ARG A 148 10.22 -2.87 19.12
C ARG A 148 8.84 -3.02 18.50
N THR A 149 7.96 -2.04 18.66
CA THR A 149 6.64 -2.07 18.05
C THR A 149 6.73 -2.10 16.53
N ILE A 150 7.65 -1.33 15.92
CA ILE A 150 7.82 -1.28 14.47
C ILE A 150 8.62 -2.49 13.96
N LEU A 151 9.79 -2.74 14.54
CA LEU A 151 10.82 -3.64 13.99
C LEU A 151 10.92 -4.99 14.71
N ASP A 152 10.17 -5.19 15.78
CA ASP A 152 10.34 -6.31 16.73
C ASP A 152 11.72 -6.35 17.39
N ARG A 153 12.51 -5.26 17.27
CA ARG A 153 13.87 -5.10 17.79
C ARG A 153 14.11 -3.67 18.29
N SER A 154 15.04 -3.53 19.20
CA SER A 154 15.58 -2.22 19.60
C SER A 154 16.57 -1.69 18.56
N GLY A 155 16.84 -0.39 18.58
CA GLY A 155 17.84 0.27 17.76
C GLY A 155 17.40 1.61 17.18
N ALA A 156 16.15 1.79 16.79
CA ALA A 156 15.69 3.04 16.19
C ALA A 156 15.77 4.25 17.13
N GLN A 157 15.77 4.05 18.45
CA GLN A 157 15.97 5.13 19.43
C GLN A 157 17.43 5.64 19.44
N GLN A 158 18.36 4.90 18.87
CA GLN A 158 19.80 5.27 18.81
C GLN A 158 20.16 5.99 17.53
N LEU A 159 19.24 6.09 16.57
CA LEU A 159 19.46 6.78 15.31
C LEU A 159 19.72 8.27 15.53
N ILE A 160 20.53 8.87 14.66
CA ILE A 160 20.92 10.27 14.75
C ILE A 160 19.75 11.22 14.39
N GLY A 161 18.84 10.75 13.54
CA GLY A 161 17.78 11.56 12.93
C GLY A 161 18.17 12.05 11.54
N LYS A 162 17.51 13.10 11.03
CA LYS A 162 17.77 13.69 9.71
C LYS A 162 17.62 12.69 8.54
N GLY A 163 16.70 11.72 8.67
CA GLY A 163 16.46 10.70 7.67
C GLY A 163 17.23 9.39 7.87
N ASP A 164 18.05 9.31 8.92
CA ASP A 164 18.68 8.06 9.34
C ASP A 164 17.61 7.05 9.74
N MET A 165 17.71 5.80 9.25
CA MET A 165 16.65 4.81 9.39
C MET A 165 17.19 3.40 9.59
N LEU A 166 16.37 2.54 10.19
CA LEU A 166 16.56 1.09 10.18
C LEU A 166 15.54 0.46 9.23
N TYR A 167 16.00 -0.45 8.39
CA TYR A 167 15.18 -1.18 7.44
C TYR A 167 15.16 -2.67 7.77
N LEU A 168 13.97 -3.22 7.88
CA LEU A 168 13.71 -4.65 8.05
C LEU A 168 12.99 -5.17 6.81
N ARG A 169 13.49 -6.26 6.23
CA ARG A 169 12.84 -6.96 5.12
C ARG A 169 12.57 -8.42 5.50
N GLY A 170 11.32 -8.72 5.85
CA GLY A 170 10.94 -10.06 6.28
C GLY A 170 11.77 -10.55 7.46
N ASN A 171 12.48 -11.66 7.27
CA ASN A 171 13.37 -12.25 8.29
C ASN A 171 14.84 -11.83 8.17
N ASP A 172 15.15 -10.92 7.24
CA ASP A 172 16.51 -10.44 7.08
C ASP A 172 16.99 -9.67 8.33
N PRO A 173 18.30 -9.63 8.60
CA PRO A 173 18.82 -8.76 9.65
C PRO A 173 18.49 -7.29 9.34
N VAL A 174 18.13 -6.54 10.37
CA VAL A 174 17.87 -5.09 10.26
C VAL A 174 19.17 -4.39 9.82
N ARG A 175 19.05 -3.53 8.84
CA ARG A 175 20.13 -2.71 8.28
C ARG A 175 19.86 -1.24 8.49
#